data_235e5ed920f46effd071287b7a4307ff
#
_entry.id   235e5ed920f46effd071287b7a4307ff
#
_cell.length_a   1.000
_cell.length_b   1.000
_cell.length_c   1.000
_cell.angle_alpha   90.00
_cell.angle_beta   90.00
_cell.angle_gamma   90.00
#
_symmetry.space_group_name_H-M   'P 1'
#
loop_
_entity.id
_entity.type
_entity.pdbx_description
1 polymer ?
#
loop_
_entity_poly.entity_id
_entity_poly.type
_entity_poly.pdbx_seq_one_letter_code
_entity_poly.pdbx_strand_id
1 'polypeptide(L)'
;MVESRGAKEDMRLKRSFRRIMESGTHNLSAEDLSTHLTSLELKVKSKQANIAGLQVADMVAHPARRWCFRHFFNMVDTRQTFGDRIIEIPEGDKFFRYKGTIRSYGAKKLP
;
A
#
# COMPACT_ATOMS: atom_id res chain seq x y z
N MET A 1 -4.44 -2.69 8.93
CA MET A 1 -5.52 -1.76 9.33
C MET A 1 -5.87 -0.87 8.16
N VAL A 2 -7.14 -0.55 7.99
CA VAL A 2 -7.62 0.31 6.89
C VAL A 2 -8.66 1.32 7.41
N GLU A 3 -8.84 2.43 6.69
CA GLU A 3 -9.89 3.39 6.96
C GLU A 3 -11.24 2.91 6.38
N SER A 4 -12.32 3.09 7.14
CA SER A 4 -13.68 2.74 6.71
C SER A 4 -14.14 3.62 5.55
N ARG A 5 -14.79 3.01 4.57
CA ARG A 5 -15.46 3.67 3.45
C ARG A 5 -16.96 3.44 3.41
N GLY A 6 -17.49 2.88 4.49
CA GLY A 6 -18.89 2.56 4.65
C GLY A 6 -19.12 1.06 4.80
N ALA A 7 -20.22 0.68 5.44
CA ALA A 7 -20.47 -0.70 5.87
C ALA A 7 -20.41 -1.73 4.74
N LYS A 8 -20.89 -1.38 3.54
CA LYS A 8 -20.95 -2.28 2.39
C LYS A 8 -19.55 -2.56 1.83
N GLU A 9 -18.75 -1.51 1.64
CA GLU A 9 -17.36 -1.59 1.16
C GLU A 9 -16.48 -2.29 2.17
N ASP A 10 -16.61 -1.95 3.45
CA ASP A 10 -15.86 -2.56 4.56
C ASP A 10 -16.12 -4.06 4.64
N MET A 11 -17.39 -4.49 4.47
CA MET A 11 -17.77 -5.90 4.46
C MET A 11 -17.16 -6.65 3.27
N ARG A 12 -17.19 -6.04 2.07
CA ARG A 12 -16.56 -6.62 0.86
C ARG A 12 -15.07 -6.79 1.05
N LEU A 13 -14.41 -5.76 1.57
CA LEU A 13 -12.97 -5.78 1.81
C LEU A 13 -12.58 -6.83 2.85
N LYS A 14 -13.30 -6.91 3.96
CA LYS A 14 -13.09 -7.96 4.99
C LYS A 14 -13.26 -9.36 4.42
N ARG A 15 -14.28 -9.58 3.58
CA ARG A 15 -14.52 -10.88 2.93
C ARG A 15 -13.36 -11.25 1.99
N SER A 16 -12.91 -10.29 1.17
CA SER A 16 -11.77 -10.51 0.27
C SER A 16 -10.48 -10.81 1.03
N PHE A 17 -10.23 -10.06 2.11
CA PHE A 17 -9.07 -10.29 2.97
C PHE A 17 -9.10 -11.68 3.59
N ARG A 18 -10.24 -12.08 4.17
CA ARG A 18 -10.40 -13.42 4.76
C ARG A 18 -10.15 -14.51 3.72
N ARG A 19 -10.71 -14.39 2.51
CA ARG A 19 -10.48 -15.36 1.44
C ARG A 19 -9.00 -15.49 1.09
N ILE A 20 -8.26 -14.39 1.02
CA ILE A 20 -6.80 -14.41 0.78
C ILE A 20 -6.07 -15.11 1.93
N MET A 21 -6.46 -14.84 3.18
CA MET A 21 -5.84 -15.47 4.34
C MET A 21 -6.11 -16.99 4.41
N GLU A 22 -7.27 -17.44 3.93
CA GLU A 22 -7.65 -18.86 3.90
C GLU A 22 -7.04 -19.63 2.73
N SER A 23 -6.97 -19.01 1.55
CA SER A 23 -6.60 -19.68 0.29
C SER A 23 -5.21 -19.31 -0.22
N GLY A 24 -4.57 -18.29 0.34
CA GLY A 24 -3.36 -17.71 -0.22
C GLY A 24 -3.60 -16.90 -1.49
N THR A 25 -2.53 -16.59 -2.18
CA THR A 25 -2.49 -15.94 -3.48
C THR A 25 -1.69 -16.81 -4.47
N HIS A 26 -1.59 -16.37 -5.72
CA HIS A 26 -0.75 -17.07 -6.71
C HIS A 26 0.74 -17.19 -6.29
N ASN A 27 1.23 -16.23 -5.52
CA ASN A 27 2.65 -16.13 -5.16
C ASN A 27 2.96 -16.46 -3.69
N LEU A 28 1.95 -16.50 -2.82
CA LEU A 28 2.12 -16.70 -1.38
C LEU A 28 1.06 -17.67 -0.87
N SER A 29 1.49 -18.69 -0.14
CA SER A 29 0.58 -19.61 0.53
C SER A 29 -0.16 -18.94 1.69
N ALA A 30 -1.25 -19.54 2.16
CA ALA A 30 -1.94 -19.09 3.37
C ALA A 30 -1.04 -19.17 4.62
N GLU A 31 -0.16 -20.15 4.67
CA GLU A 31 0.81 -20.34 5.74
C GLU A 31 1.85 -19.21 5.74
N ASP A 32 2.43 -18.87 4.59
CA ASP A 32 3.35 -17.73 4.45
C ASP A 32 2.70 -16.42 4.90
N LEU A 33 1.44 -16.19 4.49
CA LEU A 33 0.69 -14.99 4.89
C LEU A 33 0.48 -14.95 6.40
N SER A 34 0.12 -16.06 7.03
CA SER A 34 -0.12 -16.12 8.47
C SER A 34 1.15 -15.90 9.30
N THR A 35 2.30 -16.27 8.76
CA THR A 35 3.60 -16.06 9.41
C THR A 35 4.03 -14.58 9.38
N HIS A 36 3.69 -13.86 8.31
CA HIS A 36 4.12 -12.47 8.13
C HIS A 36 3.11 -11.43 8.63
N LEU A 37 1.84 -11.81 8.77
CA LEU A 37 0.80 -10.90 9.21
C LEU A 37 0.45 -11.13 10.69
N THR A 38 0.53 -10.07 11.47
CA THR A 38 0.23 -10.09 12.91
C THR A 38 -1.26 -10.26 13.25
N SER A 39 -2.14 -10.18 12.27
CA SER A 39 -3.58 -10.32 12.45
C SER A 39 -4.22 -11.01 11.26
N LEU A 40 -4.98 -12.06 11.53
CA LEU A 40 -5.77 -12.79 10.53
C LEU A 40 -7.06 -12.05 10.16
N GLU A 41 -7.38 -10.97 10.86
CA GLU A 41 -8.56 -10.16 10.59
C GLU A 41 -8.19 -8.73 10.17
N LEU A 42 -8.90 -8.22 9.17
CA LEU A 42 -8.75 -6.85 8.73
C LEU A 42 -9.42 -5.90 9.72
N LYS A 43 -8.61 -5.09 10.40
CA LYS A 43 -9.11 -4.04 11.30
C LYS A 43 -9.51 -2.82 10.50
N VAL A 44 -10.79 -2.49 10.52
CA VAL A 44 -11.36 -1.28 9.88
C VAL A 44 -11.64 -0.25 10.97
N LYS A 45 -11.20 0.98 10.77
CA LYS A 45 -11.39 2.10 11.70
C LYS A 45 -12.02 3.29 11.00
N SER A 46 -12.88 4.02 11.68
CA SER A 46 -13.43 5.26 11.16
C SER A 46 -12.36 6.35 11.09
N LYS A 47 -12.54 7.32 10.20
CA LYS A 47 -11.64 8.47 10.08
C LYS A 47 -11.55 9.27 11.39
N GLN A 48 -12.67 9.36 12.12
CA GLN A 48 -12.72 10.04 13.42
C GLN A 48 -11.86 9.36 14.49
N ALA A 49 -11.49 8.09 14.33
CA ALA A 49 -10.59 7.42 15.26
C ALA A 49 -9.16 7.98 15.25
N ASN A 50 -8.84 8.85 14.27
CA ASN A 50 -7.60 9.62 14.20
C ASN A 50 -6.33 8.79 14.40
N ILE A 51 -6.26 7.65 13.72
CA ILE A 51 -5.14 6.72 13.85
C ILE A 51 -3.90 7.27 13.13
N ALA A 52 -2.83 7.55 13.87
CA ALA A 52 -1.60 8.12 13.34
C ALA A 52 -1.03 7.36 12.13
N GLY A 53 -1.04 6.02 12.15
CA GLY A 53 -0.58 5.21 11.03
C GLY A 53 -1.40 5.41 9.74
N LEU A 54 -2.71 5.64 9.84
CA LEU A 54 -3.57 5.94 8.69
C LEU A 54 -3.29 7.35 8.15
N GLN A 55 -3.03 8.32 9.02
CA GLN A 55 -2.66 9.67 8.61
C GLN A 55 -1.32 9.70 7.86
N VAL A 56 -0.33 8.96 8.37
CA VAL A 56 0.96 8.80 7.67
C VAL A 56 0.75 8.15 6.29
N ALA A 57 -0.08 7.12 6.19
CA ALA A 57 -0.40 6.50 4.92
C ALA A 57 -1.02 7.48 3.93
N ASP A 58 -1.97 8.31 4.36
CA ASP A 58 -2.57 9.37 3.54
C ASP A 58 -1.54 10.41 3.09
N MET A 59 -0.64 10.84 3.99
CA MET A 59 0.42 11.78 3.64
C MET A 59 1.37 11.24 2.56
N VAL A 60 1.62 9.94 2.56
CA VAL A 60 2.51 9.28 1.59
C VAL A 60 1.80 8.92 0.30
N ALA A 61 0.49 8.67 0.33
CA ALA A 61 -0.27 8.15 -0.82
C ALA A 61 -0.19 9.06 -2.06
N HIS A 62 -0.37 10.38 -1.89
CA HIS A 62 -0.34 11.32 -3.00
C HIS A 62 1.07 11.49 -3.61
N PRO A 63 2.14 11.70 -2.83
CA PRO A 63 3.50 11.67 -3.32
C PRO A 63 3.89 10.35 -4.00
N ALA A 64 3.51 9.22 -3.42
CA ALA A 64 3.76 7.89 -4.00
C ALA A 64 3.09 7.73 -5.36
N ARG A 65 1.82 8.19 -5.51
CA ARG A 65 1.14 8.21 -6.81
C ARG A 65 1.91 9.05 -7.84
N ARG A 66 2.33 10.27 -7.49
CA ARG A 66 3.13 11.14 -8.39
C ARG A 66 4.45 10.48 -8.78
N TRP A 67 5.14 9.88 -7.82
CA TRP A 67 6.37 9.13 -8.06
C TRP A 67 6.14 7.98 -9.06
N CYS A 68 5.09 7.18 -8.88
CA CYS A 68 4.72 6.13 -9.83
C CYS A 68 4.46 6.68 -11.24
N PHE A 69 3.74 7.79 -11.36
CA PHE A 69 3.49 8.42 -12.67
C PHE A 69 4.78 8.86 -13.35
N ARG A 70 5.69 9.51 -12.63
CA ARG A 70 7.00 9.89 -13.17
C ARG A 70 7.81 8.66 -13.60
N HIS A 71 7.84 7.65 -12.72
CA HIS A 71 8.65 6.45 -12.93
C HIS A 71 8.17 5.57 -14.09
N PHE A 72 6.84 5.45 -14.27
CA PHE A 72 6.27 4.57 -15.30
C PHE A 72 5.95 5.27 -16.64
N PHE A 73 5.76 6.58 -16.64
CA PHE A 73 5.32 7.34 -17.81
C PHE A 73 6.31 8.41 -18.27
N ASN A 74 7.52 8.46 -17.68
CA ASN A 74 8.56 9.44 -17.99
C ASN A 74 8.06 10.91 -17.97
N MET A 75 7.11 11.22 -17.10
CA MET A 75 6.60 12.57 -16.96
C MET A 75 7.63 13.44 -16.24
N VAL A 76 8.25 14.34 -16.98
CA VAL A 76 9.21 15.30 -16.43
C VAL A 76 8.42 16.44 -15.78
N ASP A 77 8.22 16.34 -14.47
CA ASP A 77 7.78 17.49 -13.66
C ASP A 77 8.97 17.98 -12.84
N THR A 78 9.52 19.11 -13.24
CA THR A 78 10.74 19.69 -12.65
C THR A 78 10.51 20.37 -11.31
N ARG A 79 9.26 20.50 -10.87
CA ARG A 79 8.94 21.14 -9.60
C ARG A 79 9.20 20.18 -8.44
N GLN A 80 10.22 20.45 -7.65
CA GLN A 80 10.39 19.84 -6.34
C GLN A 80 9.32 20.37 -5.38
N THR A 81 8.47 19.48 -4.92
CA THR A 81 7.45 19.78 -3.91
C THR A 81 7.83 19.15 -2.57
N PHE A 82 7.20 19.60 -1.50
CA PHE A 82 7.33 18.95 -0.19
C PHE A 82 7.02 17.44 -0.26
N GLY A 83 6.06 17.04 -1.09
CA GLY A 83 5.74 15.64 -1.33
C GLY A 83 6.88 14.82 -1.94
N ASP A 84 7.73 15.43 -2.74
CA ASP A 84 8.89 14.73 -3.32
C ASP A 84 9.91 14.37 -2.23
N ARG A 85 10.12 15.23 -1.24
CA ARG A 85 10.96 14.93 -0.06
C ARG A 85 10.36 13.82 0.81
N ILE A 86 9.02 13.76 0.94
CA ILE A 86 8.35 12.70 1.68
C ILE A 86 8.58 11.34 1.01
N ILE A 87 8.54 11.27 -0.33
CA ILE A 87 8.68 10.00 -1.04
C ILE A 87 10.13 9.49 -1.10
N GLU A 88 11.12 10.36 -0.98
CA GLU A 88 12.54 9.97 -0.92
C GLU A 88 12.82 8.98 0.22
N ILE A 89 12.14 9.14 1.36
CA ILE A 89 12.30 8.27 2.52
C ILE A 89 11.84 6.83 2.21
N PRO A 90 10.57 6.57 1.80
CA PRO A 90 10.14 5.22 1.45
C PRO A 90 10.80 4.68 0.18
N GLU A 91 11.24 5.54 -0.76
CA GLU A 91 11.97 5.11 -1.94
C GLU A 91 13.32 4.52 -1.56
N GLY A 92 14.04 5.13 -0.60
CA GLY A 92 15.33 4.63 -0.12
C GLY A 92 15.22 3.24 0.52
N ASP A 93 14.34 3.08 1.51
CA ASP A 93 14.38 1.95 2.43
C ASP A 93 13.11 1.11 2.49
N LYS A 94 11.95 1.64 2.11
CA LYS A 94 10.65 1.02 2.38
C LYS A 94 9.98 0.40 1.15
N PHE A 95 10.32 0.83 -0.05
CA PHE A 95 9.81 0.18 -1.25
C PHE A 95 10.49 -1.17 -1.43
N PHE A 96 9.67 -2.20 -1.58
CA PHE A 96 10.20 -3.54 -1.82
C PHE A 96 11.00 -3.58 -3.12
N ARG A 97 12.19 -4.15 -3.04
CA ARG A 97 13.11 -4.33 -4.18
C ARG A 97 13.47 -5.80 -4.30
N TYR A 98 13.42 -6.30 -5.51
CA TYR A 98 14.00 -7.60 -5.84
C TYR A 98 15.21 -7.39 -6.75
N LYS A 99 16.39 -7.85 -6.32
CA LYS A 99 17.68 -7.63 -7.03
C LYS A 99 17.88 -6.15 -7.39
N GLY A 100 17.56 -5.24 -6.47
CA GLY A 100 17.71 -3.79 -6.65
C GLY A 100 16.59 -3.10 -7.45
N THR A 101 15.64 -3.85 -8.01
CA THR A 101 14.57 -3.31 -8.87
C THR A 101 13.28 -3.14 -8.10
N ILE A 102 12.71 -1.93 -8.14
CA ILE A 102 11.38 -1.61 -7.57
C ILE A 102 10.27 -1.96 -8.56
N ARG A 103 10.50 -1.74 -9.86
CA ARG A 103 9.51 -1.95 -10.93
C ARG A 103 9.04 -3.40 -10.94
N SER A 104 7.74 -3.59 -11.00
CA SER A 104 7.03 -4.89 -10.91
C SER A 104 7.11 -5.59 -9.57
N TYR A 105 7.86 -5.08 -8.60
CA TYR A 105 7.99 -5.63 -7.25
C TYR A 105 7.40 -4.68 -6.20
N GLY A 106 8.05 -3.57 -5.88
CA GLY A 106 7.54 -2.56 -4.96
C GLY A 106 6.54 -1.58 -5.59
N ALA A 107 6.60 -1.41 -6.91
CA ALA A 107 5.64 -0.61 -7.67
C ALA A 107 5.27 -1.31 -8.98
N LYS A 108 3.97 -1.41 -9.27
CA LYS A 108 3.44 -2.11 -10.45
C LYS A 108 2.44 -1.25 -11.19
N LYS A 109 2.60 -1.15 -12.50
CA LYS A 109 1.59 -0.59 -13.39
C LYS A 109 0.57 -1.70 -13.69
N LEU A 110 -0.68 -1.43 -13.40
CA LEU A 110 -1.78 -2.31 -13.82
C LEU A 110 -2.13 -2.04 -15.29
N PRO A 111 -2.58 -3.08 -16.01
CA PRO A 111 -3.01 -2.94 -17.40
C PRO A 111 -4.23 -2.02 -17.52
#